data_2e31eb6128a845a9bcd47d769bf6c3c0
#
_entry.id   2e31eb6128a845a9bcd47d769bf6c3c0
#
_cell.length_a   1.000
_cell.length_b   1.000
_cell.length_c   1.000
_cell.angle_alpha   90.00
_cell.angle_beta   90.00
_cell.angle_gamma   90.00
#
_symmetry.space_group_name_H-M   'P 1'
#
loop_
_entity.id
_entity.type
_entity.pdbx_description
1 polymer ?
#
loop_
_entity_poly.entity_id
_entity_poly.type
_entity_poly.pdbx_seq_one_letter_code
_entity_poly.pdbx_strand_id
1 'polypeptide(L)'
;MLDHIAKKRNLIERYSQGERNFEGWDLKGVDLSKVDLSHAILRNTNLVFANLWEANLCNTDLSGANLSDADLSGASLLDANLSNANITRTNFTYAGLSGVQFANAHLNSANFRLAILNCTNLHGMDFKRVNLQKAYLLETNLSNTDLSHANLHHAFLFRANLSRANLQNADLSEADLSESSLHGANLHGANLSEVDLREADLDRVDFSELNLRLANLSGLNLSNVSFIGSNLSKAVLRGTVLRGACFNAANLWNADLTGADLTGADLTGADLRCANFDGANLKYAEVDVGWMNEVRICQTVLPDGNISNRTCRA
;
A
#
# COMPACT_ATOMS: atom_id res chain seq x y z
N MET A 1 -29.10 -23.74 16.48
CA MET A 1 -29.12 -24.25 15.09
C MET A 1 -30.50 -24.08 14.44
N LEU A 2 -31.63 -24.57 15.04
CA LEU A 2 -33.00 -24.42 14.46
C LEU A 2 -33.42 -22.95 14.29
N ASP A 3 -33.07 -22.07 15.24
CA ASP A 3 -33.35 -20.62 15.17
C ASP A 3 -32.69 -19.93 13.97
N HIS A 4 -31.42 -20.24 13.68
CA HIS A 4 -30.71 -19.65 12.53
C HIS A 4 -31.32 -20.09 11.18
N ILE A 5 -31.79 -21.35 11.09
CA ILE A 5 -32.45 -21.86 9.87
C ILE A 5 -33.81 -21.14 9.68
N ALA A 6 -34.56 -20.92 10.78
CA ALA A 6 -35.83 -20.21 10.73
C ALA A 6 -35.62 -18.73 10.31
N LYS A 7 -34.62 -18.06 10.87
CA LYS A 7 -34.27 -16.67 10.52
C LYS A 7 -33.90 -16.55 9.04
N LYS A 8 -33.03 -17.43 8.53
CA LYS A 8 -32.65 -17.47 7.11
C LYS A 8 -33.89 -17.64 6.22
N ARG A 9 -34.70 -18.64 6.51
CA ARG A 9 -35.90 -18.92 5.71
C ARG A 9 -36.83 -17.71 5.68
N ASN A 10 -37.14 -17.12 6.83
CA ASN A 10 -38.02 -15.95 6.94
C ASN A 10 -37.46 -14.75 6.14
N LEU A 11 -36.16 -14.49 6.25
CA LEU A 11 -35.51 -13.42 5.48
C LEU A 11 -35.65 -13.65 3.96
N ILE A 12 -35.30 -14.84 3.46
CA ILE A 12 -35.33 -15.17 2.03
C ILE A 12 -36.76 -15.14 1.51
N GLU A 13 -37.72 -15.67 2.23
CA GLU A 13 -39.13 -15.68 1.84
C GLU A 13 -39.67 -14.27 1.69
N ARG A 14 -39.48 -13.39 2.69
CA ARG A 14 -39.90 -11.98 2.62
C ARG A 14 -39.20 -11.20 1.53
N TYR A 15 -37.88 -11.40 1.37
CA TYR A 15 -37.11 -10.77 0.27
C TYR A 15 -37.63 -11.21 -1.11
N SER A 16 -37.99 -12.51 -1.29
CA SER A 16 -38.56 -13.02 -2.54
C SER A 16 -39.95 -12.46 -2.85
N GLN A 17 -40.70 -12.05 -1.81
CA GLN A 17 -42.00 -11.38 -1.90
C GLN A 17 -41.85 -9.87 -2.17
N GLY A 18 -40.63 -9.35 -2.35
CA GLY A 18 -40.36 -7.95 -2.69
C GLY A 18 -40.03 -7.07 -1.49
N GLU A 19 -40.06 -7.59 -0.27
CA GLU A 19 -39.61 -6.81 0.88
C GLU A 19 -38.09 -6.53 0.80
N ARG A 20 -37.70 -5.32 1.17
CA ARG A 20 -36.31 -4.90 1.20
C ARG A 20 -35.86 -4.36 2.55
N ASN A 21 -36.79 -4.03 3.44
CA ASN A 21 -36.47 -3.44 4.74
C ASN A 21 -36.38 -4.52 5.83
N PHE A 22 -35.13 -4.76 6.28
CA PHE A 22 -34.81 -5.70 7.36
C PHE A 22 -34.01 -4.98 8.46
N GLU A 23 -34.24 -3.67 8.61
CA GLU A 23 -33.55 -2.85 9.61
C GLU A 23 -33.70 -3.42 11.02
N GLY A 24 -32.57 -3.44 11.75
CA GLY A 24 -32.50 -3.87 13.14
C GLY A 24 -32.66 -5.39 13.36
N TRP A 25 -32.75 -6.21 12.32
CA TRP A 25 -32.90 -7.66 12.47
C TRP A 25 -31.65 -8.27 13.17
N ASP A 26 -31.95 -9.27 14.02
CA ASP A 26 -30.91 -10.10 14.63
C ASP A 26 -30.65 -11.34 13.77
N LEU A 27 -29.57 -11.24 12.97
CA LEU A 27 -29.08 -12.27 12.07
C LEU A 27 -27.72 -12.86 12.55
N LYS A 28 -27.44 -12.72 13.86
CA LYS A 28 -26.20 -13.22 14.46
C LYS A 28 -26.00 -14.70 14.15
N GLY A 29 -24.84 -15.05 13.59
CA GLY A 29 -24.43 -16.42 13.25
C GLY A 29 -25.27 -17.09 12.18
N VAL A 30 -26.14 -16.36 11.47
CA VAL A 30 -26.96 -16.93 10.39
C VAL A 30 -26.09 -17.22 9.17
N ASP A 31 -26.31 -18.37 8.54
CA ASP A 31 -25.68 -18.70 7.25
C ASP A 31 -26.49 -18.08 6.11
N LEU A 32 -25.97 -17.00 5.54
CA LEU A 32 -26.47 -16.27 4.38
C LEU A 32 -25.55 -16.43 3.17
N SER A 33 -24.74 -17.49 3.16
CA SER A 33 -23.82 -17.75 2.04
C SER A 33 -24.57 -17.88 0.71
N LYS A 34 -24.01 -17.21 -0.32
CA LYS A 34 -24.54 -17.18 -1.70
C LYS A 34 -25.96 -16.61 -1.83
N VAL A 35 -26.47 -15.94 -0.80
CA VAL A 35 -27.81 -15.33 -0.87
C VAL A 35 -27.73 -14.01 -1.61
N ASP A 36 -28.73 -13.73 -2.44
CA ASP A 36 -28.93 -12.40 -3.03
C ASP A 36 -29.77 -11.54 -2.06
N LEU A 37 -29.14 -10.48 -1.57
CA LEU A 37 -29.73 -9.43 -0.73
C LEU A 37 -29.46 -8.05 -1.35
N SER A 38 -29.24 -7.99 -2.66
CA SER A 38 -28.99 -6.72 -3.34
C SER A 38 -30.15 -5.73 -3.09
N HIS A 39 -29.80 -4.45 -2.95
CA HIS A 39 -30.75 -3.37 -2.63
C HIS A 39 -31.53 -3.55 -1.30
N ALA A 40 -31.14 -4.50 -0.44
CA ALA A 40 -31.78 -4.63 0.88
C ALA A 40 -31.37 -3.49 1.80
N ILE A 41 -32.25 -3.14 2.74
CA ILE A 41 -31.99 -2.23 3.85
C ILE A 41 -31.72 -3.10 5.08
N LEU A 42 -30.45 -3.18 5.46
CA LEU A 42 -29.92 -3.95 6.59
C LEU A 42 -29.31 -3.02 7.65
N ARG A 43 -29.84 -1.80 7.75
CA ARG A 43 -29.37 -0.81 8.75
C ARG A 43 -29.47 -1.38 10.14
N ASN A 44 -28.44 -1.10 10.97
CA ASN A 44 -28.43 -1.48 12.39
C ASN A 44 -28.66 -2.97 12.65
N THR A 45 -28.53 -3.85 11.65
CA THR A 45 -28.67 -5.29 11.82
C THR A 45 -27.52 -5.87 12.64
N ASN A 46 -27.81 -6.92 13.40
CA ASN A 46 -26.80 -7.72 14.08
C ASN A 46 -26.40 -8.91 13.18
N LEU A 47 -25.25 -8.80 12.53
CA LEU A 47 -24.66 -9.80 11.63
C LEU A 47 -23.38 -10.43 12.24
N VAL A 48 -23.17 -10.29 13.55
CA VAL A 48 -22.01 -10.86 14.24
C VAL A 48 -21.89 -12.35 13.97
N PHE A 49 -20.71 -12.82 13.52
CA PHE A 49 -20.45 -14.21 13.11
C PHE A 49 -21.35 -14.73 11.97
N ALA A 50 -22.07 -13.87 11.24
CA ALA A 50 -22.84 -14.32 10.08
C ALA A 50 -21.90 -14.82 8.97
N ASN A 51 -22.33 -15.88 8.26
CA ASN A 51 -21.66 -16.34 7.07
C ASN A 51 -22.33 -15.70 5.83
N LEU A 52 -21.66 -14.76 5.20
CA LEU A 52 -22.06 -14.05 3.98
C LEU A 52 -21.15 -14.41 2.79
N TRP A 53 -20.50 -15.57 2.85
CA TRP A 53 -19.60 -16.04 1.81
C TRP A 53 -20.28 -16.02 0.44
N GLU A 54 -19.63 -15.35 -0.54
CA GLU A 54 -20.16 -15.19 -1.90
C GLU A 54 -21.60 -14.59 -1.98
N ALA A 55 -22.08 -13.91 -0.93
CA ALA A 55 -23.39 -13.24 -0.98
C ALA A 55 -23.37 -12.04 -1.95
N ASN A 56 -24.51 -11.76 -2.58
CA ASN A 56 -24.72 -10.53 -3.34
C ASN A 56 -25.32 -9.46 -2.43
N LEU A 57 -24.53 -8.45 -2.11
CA LEU A 57 -24.86 -7.29 -1.28
C LEU A 57 -24.73 -5.97 -2.06
N CYS A 58 -24.83 -6.03 -3.41
CA CYS A 58 -24.71 -4.83 -4.24
C CYS A 58 -25.81 -3.82 -3.88
N ASN A 59 -25.43 -2.54 -3.74
CA ASN A 59 -26.35 -1.46 -3.39
C ASN A 59 -27.12 -1.67 -2.06
N THR A 60 -26.62 -2.53 -1.17
CA THR A 60 -27.24 -2.82 0.13
C THR A 60 -26.89 -1.70 1.12
N ASP A 61 -27.84 -1.27 1.92
CA ASP A 61 -27.63 -0.35 3.02
C ASP A 61 -27.36 -1.13 4.32
N LEU A 62 -26.10 -1.25 4.68
CA LEU A 62 -25.58 -1.88 5.90
C LEU A 62 -25.13 -0.83 6.93
N SER A 63 -25.61 0.43 6.80
CA SER A 63 -25.16 1.50 7.70
C SER A 63 -25.50 1.17 9.16
N GLY A 64 -24.52 1.36 10.06
CA GLY A 64 -24.64 1.04 11.48
C GLY A 64 -24.77 -0.47 11.80
N ALA A 65 -24.70 -1.36 10.82
CA ALA A 65 -24.75 -2.81 11.07
C ALA A 65 -23.52 -3.30 11.86
N ASN A 66 -23.71 -4.32 12.66
CA ASN A 66 -22.63 -5.02 13.34
C ASN A 66 -22.26 -6.31 12.60
N LEU A 67 -21.19 -6.25 11.84
CA LEU A 67 -20.61 -7.34 11.04
C LEU A 67 -19.36 -7.93 11.70
N SER A 68 -19.10 -7.61 12.98
CA SER A 68 -17.88 -8.09 13.62
C SER A 68 -17.78 -9.61 13.57
N ASP A 69 -16.57 -10.10 13.23
CA ASP A 69 -16.27 -11.52 13.05
C ASP A 69 -17.13 -12.24 11.95
N ALA A 70 -17.83 -11.51 11.09
CA ALA A 70 -18.57 -12.08 9.97
C ALA A 70 -17.62 -12.51 8.82
N ASP A 71 -18.05 -13.50 8.05
CA ASP A 71 -17.36 -13.94 6.83
C ASP A 71 -18.09 -13.40 5.59
N LEU A 72 -17.48 -12.39 4.93
CA LEU A 72 -17.90 -11.81 3.66
C LEU A 72 -16.93 -12.18 2.53
N SER A 73 -16.19 -13.28 2.68
CA SER A 73 -15.24 -13.66 1.65
C SER A 73 -15.94 -13.93 0.32
N GLY A 74 -15.40 -13.35 -0.76
CA GLY A 74 -15.97 -13.43 -2.10
C GLY A 74 -17.31 -12.72 -2.30
N ALA A 75 -17.85 -12.03 -1.28
CA ALA A 75 -19.12 -11.30 -1.41
C ALA A 75 -18.97 -10.10 -2.37
N SER A 76 -20.05 -9.77 -3.07
CA SER A 76 -20.15 -8.57 -3.91
C SER A 76 -20.87 -7.47 -3.12
N LEU A 77 -20.16 -6.37 -2.84
CA LEU A 77 -20.66 -5.20 -2.13
C LEU A 77 -20.61 -3.94 -2.99
N LEU A 78 -20.65 -4.08 -4.32
CA LEU A 78 -20.60 -2.92 -5.22
C LEU A 78 -21.61 -1.85 -4.78
N ASP A 79 -21.13 -0.61 -4.56
CA ASP A 79 -21.93 0.55 -4.12
C ASP A 79 -22.72 0.34 -2.81
N ALA A 80 -22.34 -0.62 -1.97
CA ALA A 80 -22.96 -0.81 -0.67
C ALA A 80 -22.58 0.31 0.32
N ASN A 81 -23.45 0.58 1.28
CA ASN A 81 -23.23 1.55 2.34
C ASN A 81 -22.87 0.84 3.66
N LEU A 82 -21.62 0.92 4.09
CA LEU A 82 -21.10 0.43 5.38
C LEU A 82 -20.80 1.57 6.36
N SER A 83 -21.34 2.77 6.14
CA SER A 83 -21.11 3.92 7.02
C SER A 83 -21.52 3.61 8.45
N ASN A 84 -20.68 3.96 9.43
CA ASN A 84 -20.87 3.68 10.87
C ASN A 84 -20.98 2.18 11.22
N ALA A 85 -20.73 1.26 10.29
CA ALA A 85 -20.78 -0.17 10.56
C ALA A 85 -19.59 -0.61 11.43
N ASN A 86 -19.82 -1.61 12.27
CA ASN A 86 -18.74 -2.32 12.96
C ASN A 86 -18.33 -3.54 12.13
N ILE A 87 -17.19 -3.43 11.46
CA ILE A 87 -16.58 -4.50 10.66
C ILE A 87 -15.27 -5.01 11.28
N THR A 88 -15.14 -4.90 12.60
CA THR A 88 -13.99 -5.40 13.35
C THR A 88 -13.79 -6.90 13.12
N ARG A 89 -12.59 -7.32 12.70
CA ARG A 89 -12.21 -8.70 12.38
C ARG A 89 -13.07 -9.37 11.29
N THR A 90 -13.83 -8.59 10.52
CA THR A 90 -14.60 -9.11 9.38
C THR A 90 -13.68 -9.62 8.30
N ASN A 91 -14.02 -10.75 7.70
CA ASN A 91 -13.28 -11.33 6.58
C ASN A 91 -13.86 -10.87 5.24
N PHE A 92 -13.12 -10.00 4.52
CA PHE A 92 -13.44 -9.53 3.16
C PHE A 92 -12.50 -10.15 2.09
N THR A 93 -11.88 -11.29 2.38
CA THR A 93 -10.97 -11.91 1.41
C THR A 93 -11.67 -12.13 0.07
N TYR A 94 -11.09 -11.63 -1.05
CA TYR A 94 -11.68 -11.66 -2.39
C TYR A 94 -12.99 -10.87 -2.57
N ALA A 95 -13.45 -10.10 -1.59
CA ALA A 95 -14.70 -9.34 -1.74
C ALA A 95 -14.58 -8.21 -2.77
N GLY A 96 -15.67 -7.97 -3.51
CA GLY A 96 -15.81 -6.80 -4.39
C GLY A 96 -16.37 -5.61 -3.61
N LEU A 97 -15.54 -4.59 -3.40
CA LEU A 97 -15.83 -3.44 -2.54
C LEU A 97 -15.75 -2.10 -3.30
N SER A 98 -15.77 -2.12 -4.63
CA SER A 98 -15.74 -0.88 -5.42
C SER A 98 -16.95 -0.01 -5.12
N GLY A 99 -16.73 1.29 -4.91
CA GLY A 99 -17.79 2.27 -4.61
C GLY A 99 -18.40 2.16 -3.20
N VAL A 100 -17.92 1.26 -2.34
CA VAL A 100 -18.42 1.11 -0.96
C VAL A 100 -18.17 2.38 -0.15
N GLN A 101 -19.18 2.79 0.61
CA GLN A 101 -19.10 3.89 1.55
C GLN A 101 -18.72 3.37 2.95
N PHE A 102 -17.55 3.76 3.46
CA PHE A 102 -17.03 3.33 4.76
C PHE A 102 -17.05 4.44 5.84
N ALA A 103 -17.68 5.58 5.61
CA ALA A 103 -17.60 6.73 6.51
C ALA A 103 -17.84 6.32 7.98
N ASN A 104 -16.88 6.61 8.86
CA ASN A 104 -16.91 6.25 10.29
C ASN A 104 -17.04 4.74 10.60
N ALA A 105 -16.79 3.84 9.68
CA ALA A 105 -16.77 2.41 9.96
C ALA A 105 -15.61 2.02 10.87
N HIS A 106 -15.83 1.04 11.75
CA HIS A 106 -14.79 0.49 12.62
C HIS A 106 -14.17 -0.74 11.98
N LEU A 107 -12.90 -0.62 11.52
CA LEU A 107 -12.20 -1.58 10.65
C LEU A 107 -11.16 -2.45 11.39
N ASN A 108 -10.98 -2.29 12.70
CA ASN A 108 -9.88 -2.90 13.44
C ASN A 108 -9.68 -4.38 13.12
N SER A 109 -8.48 -4.71 12.62
CA SER A 109 -8.10 -6.08 12.26
C SER A 109 -8.99 -6.73 11.19
N ALA A 110 -9.73 -5.97 10.39
CA ALA A 110 -10.46 -6.52 9.24
C ALA A 110 -9.47 -7.08 8.20
N ASN A 111 -9.90 -8.12 7.50
CA ASN A 111 -9.08 -8.80 6.51
C ASN A 111 -9.58 -8.49 5.10
N PHE A 112 -8.84 -7.66 4.37
CA PHE A 112 -9.10 -7.28 2.97
C PHE A 112 -8.13 -7.96 1.99
N ARG A 113 -7.54 -9.10 2.37
CA ARG A 113 -6.62 -9.82 1.49
C ARG A 113 -7.29 -10.13 0.15
N LEU A 114 -6.63 -9.74 -0.98
CA LEU A 114 -7.16 -9.92 -2.34
C LEU A 114 -8.51 -9.22 -2.61
N ALA A 115 -8.98 -8.35 -1.72
CA ALA A 115 -10.21 -7.59 -1.95
C ALA A 115 -10.04 -6.54 -3.06
N ILE A 116 -11.13 -6.18 -3.73
CA ILE A 116 -11.15 -5.17 -4.79
C ILE A 116 -11.73 -3.88 -4.25
N LEU A 117 -10.87 -2.90 -3.99
CA LEU A 117 -11.17 -1.58 -3.42
C LEU A 117 -10.91 -0.45 -4.42
N ASN A 118 -10.82 -0.76 -5.71
CA ASN A 118 -10.47 0.22 -6.73
C ASN A 118 -11.41 1.42 -6.72
N CYS A 119 -10.85 2.63 -6.91
CA CYS A 119 -11.58 3.89 -6.96
C CYS A 119 -12.40 4.21 -5.69
N THR A 120 -12.14 3.52 -4.57
CA THR A 120 -12.86 3.72 -3.32
C THR A 120 -12.30 4.93 -2.55
N ASN A 121 -13.16 5.69 -1.88
CA ASN A 121 -12.73 6.77 -1.01
C ASN A 121 -12.59 6.28 0.44
N LEU A 122 -11.33 6.18 0.89
CA LEU A 122 -10.95 5.74 2.23
C LEU A 122 -10.27 6.87 3.04
N HIS A 123 -10.44 8.13 2.59
CA HIS A 123 -9.80 9.31 3.18
C HIS A 123 -10.00 9.37 4.70
N GLY A 124 -8.91 9.57 5.43
CA GLY A 124 -8.91 9.84 6.88
C GLY A 124 -9.33 8.66 7.76
N MET A 125 -9.47 7.47 7.21
CA MET A 125 -9.92 6.29 7.96
C MET A 125 -8.81 5.66 8.81
N ASP A 126 -9.20 4.93 9.84
CA ASP A 126 -8.30 4.11 10.67
C ASP A 126 -8.19 2.68 10.11
N PHE A 127 -7.09 2.40 9.41
CA PHE A 127 -6.71 1.12 8.85
C PHE A 127 -5.56 0.46 9.61
N LYS A 128 -5.36 0.79 10.88
CA LYS A 128 -4.30 0.19 11.69
C LYS A 128 -4.38 -1.33 11.69
N ARG A 129 -3.23 -1.97 11.43
CA ARG A 129 -3.08 -3.43 11.47
C ARG A 129 -4.03 -4.20 10.55
N VAL A 130 -4.63 -3.53 9.58
CA VAL A 130 -5.51 -4.17 8.59
C VAL A 130 -4.66 -5.02 7.63
N ASN A 131 -5.20 -6.16 7.22
CA ASN A 131 -4.57 -6.99 6.21
C ASN A 131 -5.08 -6.60 4.81
N LEU A 132 -4.23 -5.93 4.03
CA LEU A 132 -4.44 -5.52 2.63
C LEU A 132 -3.53 -6.30 1.67
N GLN A 133 -3.00 -7.46 2.10
CA GLN A 133 -2.11 -8.27 1.28
C GLN A 133 -2.75 -8.58 -0.08
N LYS A 134 -2.04 -8.22 -1.18
CA LYS A 134 -2.51 -8.42 -2.55
C LYS A 134 -3.86 -7.76 -2.86
N ALA A 135 -4.30 -6.78 -2.07
CA ALA A 135 -5.51 -6.03 -2.34
C ALA A 135 -5.35 -5.17 -3.60
N TYR A 136 -6.44 -4.98 -4.33
CA TYR A 136 -6.51 -4.10 -5.50
C TYR A 136 -7.01 -2.73 -5.04
N LEU A 137 -6.13 -1.74 -5.07
CA LEU A 137 -6.31 -0.38 -4.56
C LEU A 137 -6.04 0.66 -5.66
N LEU A 138 -6.27 0.30 -6.92
CA LEU A 138 -6.07 1.17 -8.07
C LEU A 138 -6.88 2.47 -7.93
N GLU A 139 -6.22 3.62 -8.05
CA GLU A 139 -6.84 4.95 -7.96
C GLU A 139 -7.64 5.19 -6.66
N THR A 140 -7.35 4.42 -5.60
CA THR A 140 -8.01 4.55 -4.30
C THR A 140 -7.52 5.80 -3.57
N ASN A 141 -8.43 6.53 -2.94
CA ASN A 141 -8.06 7.66 -2.08
C ASN A 141 -7.80 7.19 -0.64
N LEU A 142 -6.53 7.06 -0.28
CA LEU A 142 -6.02 6.70 1.05
C LEU A 142 -5.39 7.92 1.77
N SER A 143 -5.68 9.13 1.32
CA SER A 143 -5.06 10.33 1.90
C SER A 143 -5.46 10.52 3.37
N ASN A 144 -4.48 10.92 4.21
CA ASN A 144 -4.64 11.09 5.66
C ASN A 144 -5.11 9.83 6.41
N THR A 145 -5.09 8.64 5.81
CA THR A 145 -5.43 7.38 6.50
C THR A 145 -4.34 6.99 7.50
N ASP A 146 -4.73 6.30 8.56
CA ASP A 146 -3.78 5.62 9.43
C ASP A 146 -3.63 4.15 9.01
N LEU A 147 -2.57 3.84 8.30
CA LEU A 147 -2.17 2.51 7.83
C LEU A 147 -1.02 1.94 8.67
N SER A 148 -0.80 2.47 9.88
CA SER A 148 0.31 2.01 10.71
C SER A 148 0.18 0.51 11.03
N HIS A 149 1.29 -0.21 10.86
CA HIS A 149 1.37 -1.68 11.01
C HIS A 149 0.44 -2.47 10.05
N ALA A 150 -0.12 -1.85 9.01
CA ALA A 150 -0.91 -2.56 8.00
C ALA A 150 -0.03 -3.48 7.16
N ASN A 151 -0.59 -4.60 6.70
CA ASN A 151 0.05 -5.49 5.73
C ASN A 151 -0.44 -5.14 4.33
N LEU A 152 0.43 -4.48 3.54
CA LEU A 152 0.21 -4.11 2.13
C LEU A 152 1.11 -4.92 1.18
N HIS A 153 1.68 -6.05 1.67
CA HIS A 153 2.56 -6.89 0.87
C HIS A 153 1.90 -7.28 -0.47
N HIS A 154 2.60 -7.05 -1.59
CA HIS A 154 2.08 -7.24 -2.95
C HIS A 154 0.78 -6.46 -3.26
N ALA A 155 0.40 -5.43 -2.52
CA ALA A 155 -0.79 -4.63 -2.85
C ALA A 155 -0.63 -3.88 -4.17
N PHE A 156 -1.71 -3.73 -4.93
CA PHE A 156 -1.75 -2.98 -6.20
C PHE A 156 -2.26 -1.56 -5.93
N LEU A 157 -1.34 -0.60 -5.78
CA LEU A 157 -1.59 0.79 -5.39
C LEU A 157 -1.34 1.78 -6.55
N PHE A 158 -1.34 1.30 -7.79
CA PHE A 158 -1.14 2.14 -8.96
C PHE A 158 -2.09 3.36 -8.94
N ARG A 159 -1.51 4.57 -9.07
CA ARG A 159 -2.22 5.85 -8.96
C ARG A 159 -3.02 6.08 -7.68
N ALA A 160 -2.79 5.32 -6.61
CA ALA A 160 -3.43 5.58 -5.33
C ALA A 160 -2.95 6.90 -4.72
N ASN A 161 -3.83 7.58 -4.00
CA ASN A 161 -3.48 8.77 -3.25
C ASN A 161 -3.23 8.41 -1.78
N LEU A 162 -1.96 8.34 -1.37
CA LEU A 162 -1.50 8.09 0.00
C LEU A 162 -0.95 9.37 0.65
N SER A 163 -1.29 10.56 0.11
CA SER A 163 -0.79 11.81 0.62
C SER A 163 -1.07 11.96 2.11
N ARG A 164 -0.03 12.23 2.92
CA ARG A 164 -0.09 12.35 4.37
C ARG A 164 -0.62 11.11 5.11
N ALA A 165 -0.64 9.95 4.48
CA ALA A 165 -0.97 8.70 5.14
C ALA A 165 0.09 8.36 6.20
N ASN A 166 -0.33 7.77 7.30
CA ASN A 166 0.58 7.20 8.29
C ASN A 166 0.83 5.74 7.96
N LEU A 167 2.00 5.44 7.39
CA LEU A 167 2.45 4.10 7.00
C LEU A 167 3.53 3.56 7.96
N GLN A 168 3.61 4.12 9.18
CA GLN A 168 4.60 3.70 10.16
C GLN A 168 4.57 2.19 10.40
N ASN A 169 5.72 1.53 10.26
CA ASN A 169 5.87 0.08 10.41
C ASN A 169 4.93 -0.76 9.51
N ALA A 170 4.39 -0.20 8.42
CA ALA A 170 3.63 -0.96 7.45
C ALA A 170 4.54 -1.86 6.60
N ASP A 171 4.02 -2.99 6.15
CA ASP A 171 4.68 -3.84 5.18
C ASP A 171 4.16 -3.52 3.77
N LEU A 172 4.98 -2.82 2.97
CA LEU A 172 4.73 -2.45 1.57
C LEU A 172 5.62 -3.27 0.62
N SER A 173 6.23 -4.36 1.12
CA SER A 173 7.12 -5.15 0.29
C SER A 173 6.40 -5.69 -0.95
N GLU A 174 7.10 -5.61 -2.09
CA GLU A 174 6.60 -6.04 -3.41
C GLU A 174 5.31 -5.31 -3.86
N ALA A 175 4.92 -4.21 -3.21
CA ALA A 175 3.76 -3.42 -3.63
C ALA A 175 4.06 -2.63 -4.92
N ASP A 176 3.04 -2.45 -5.75
CA ASP A 176 3.07 -1.54 -6.89
C ASP A 176 2.51 -0.17 -6.48
N LEU A 177 3.40 0.78 -6.24
CA LEU A 177 3.11 2.18 -5.91
C LEU A 177 3.40 3.12 -7.09
N SER A 178 3.54 2.57 -8.30
CA SER A 178 3.82 3.39 -9.48
C SER A 178 2.73 4.44 -9.73
N GLU A 179 3.15 5.64 -10.14
CA GLU A 179 2.27 6.82 -10.35
C GLU A 179 1.43 7.22 -9.11
N SER A 180 1.67 6.66 -7.91
CA SER A 180 0.94 7.01 -6.68
C SER A 180 1.44 8.33 -6.08
N SER A 181 0.61 8.97 -5.23
CA SER A 181 1.06 10.10 -4.43
C SER A 181 1.31 9.68 -2.97
N LEU A 182 2.56 9.80 -2.52
CA LEU A 182 2.96 9.65 -1.12
C LEU A 182 3.35 10.99 -0.50
N HIS A 183 2.96 12.13 -1.09
CA HIS A 183 3.31 13.46 -0.61
C HIS A 183 3.15 13.58 0.92
N GLY A 184 4.23 13.81 1.65
CA GLY A 184 4.23 13.95 3.10
C GLY A 184 3.76 12.71 3.88
N ALA A 185 3.76 11.52 3.28
CA ALA A 185 3.46 10.28 3.99
C ALA A 185 4.55 9.96 5.03
N ASN A 186 4.14 9.38 6.15
CA ASN A 186 5.05 8.88 7.19
C ASN A 186 5.37 7.41 6.95
N LEU A 187 6.57 7.13 6.47
CA LEU A 187 7.08 5.77 6.18
C LEU A 187 8.00 5.21 7.28
N HIS A 188 8.14 5.89 8.44
CA HIS A 188 9.09 5.46 9.47
C HIS A 188 8.93 3.98 9.84
N GLY A 189 10.03 3.21 9.70
CA GLY A 189 10.04 1.77 9.98
C GLY A 189 9.25 0.90 8.97
N ALA A 190 8.73 1.47 7.88
CA ALA A 190 8.06 0.69 6.85
C ALA A 190 9.04 -0.20 6.07
N ASN A 191 8.55 -1.35 5.62
CA ASN A 191 9.28 -2.23 4.70
C ASN A 191 8.87 -1.94 3.25
N LEU A 192 9.80 -1.41 2.46
CA LEU A 192 9.64 -1.05 1.05
C LEU A 192 10.50 -1.96 0.14
N SER A 193 10.90 -3.14 0.62
CA SER A 193 11.70 -4.04 -0.21
C SER A 193 10.93 -4.48 -1.46
N GLU A 194 11.63 -4.47 -2.60
CA GLU A 194 11.07 -4.89 -3.91
C GLU A 194 9.86 -4.04 -4.38
N VAL A 195 9.62 -2.87 -3.77
CA VAL A 195 8.54 -1.94 -4.15
C VAL A 195 8.81 -1.30 -5.51
N ASP A 196 7.76 -1.07 -6.29
CA ASP A 196 7.81 -0.23 -7.48
C ASP A 196 7.30 1.18 -7.17
N LEU A 197 8.20 2.18 -7.23
CA LEU A 197 7.90 3.60 -6.96
C LEU A 197 8.05 4.48 -8.21
N ARG A 198 8.15 3.89 -9.40
CA ARG A 198 8.32 4.68 -10.63
C ARG A 198 7.20 5.72 -10.78
N GLU A 199 7.58 6.95 -11.12
CA GLU A 199 6.67 8.07 -11.31
C GLU A 199 5.82 8.45 -10.08
N ALA A 200 6.14 7.91 -8.89
CA ALA A 200 5.46 8.28 -7.65
C ALA A 200 5.83 9.71 -7.22
N ASP A 201 4.87 10.43 -6.63
CA ASP A 201 5.10 11.70 -5.95
C ASP A 201 5.58 11.42 -4.51
N LEU A 202 6.86 11.69 -4.26
CA LEU A 202 7.57 11.44 -3.01
C LEU A 202 7.99 12.74 -2.31
N ASP A 203 7.36 13.89 -2.65
CA ASP A 203 7.70 15.16 -2.01
C ASP A 203 7.48 15.07 -0.50
N ARG A 204 8.50 15.53 0.27
CA ARG A 204 8.53 15.52 1.76
C ARG A 204 8.49 14.11 2.38
N VAL A 205 8.90 13.07 1.65
CA VAL A 205 9.10 11.74 2.21
C VAL A 205 10.53 11.62 2.75
N ASP A 206 10.67 11.08 3.95
CA ASP A 206 11.97 10.70 4.55
C ASP A 206 12.19 9.20 4.35
N PHE A 207 13.32 8.86 3.73
CA PHE A 207 13.72 7.47 3.49
C PHE A 207 14.80 6.98 4.46
N SER A 208 15.13 7.74 5.49
CA SER A 208 16.13 7.35 6.48
C SER A 208 15.73 6.05 7.18
N GLU A 209 16.72 5.15 7.36
CA GLU A 209 16.57 3.86 8.04
C GLU A 209 15.57 2.87 7.38
N LEU A 210 15.06 3.17 6.18
CA LEU A 210 14.09 2.32 5.50
C LEU A 210 14.75 1.12 4.78
N ASN A 211 14.00 0.04 4.69
CA ASN A 211 14.35 -1.10 3.86
C ASN A 211 13.81 -0.91 2.44
N LEU A 212 14.70 -0.52 1.52
CA LEU A 212 14.46 -0.29 0.08
C LEU A 212 15.20 -1.34 -0.78
N ARG A 213 15.54 -2.48 -0.18
CA ARG A 213 16.25 -3.54 -0.91
C ARG A 213 15.47 -3.95 -2.15
N LEU A 214 16.15 -3.98 -3.33
CA LEU A 214 15.55 -4.29 -4.63
C LEU A 214 14.43 -3.32 -5.08
N ALA A 215 14.20 -2.21 -4.38
CA ALA A 215 13.19 -1.21 -4.78
C ALA A 215 13.51 -0.60 -6.14
N ASN A 216 12.48 -0.26 -6.90
CA ASN A 216 12.60 0.45 -8.17
C ASN A 216 12.27 1.94 -8.00
N LEU A 217 13.30 2.77 -8.04
CA LEU A 217 13.26 4.22 -7.90
C LEU A 217 13.64 4.95 -9.21
N SER A 218 13.65 4.23 -10.34
CA SER A 218 14.16 4.74 -11.61
C SER A 218 13.46 6.02 -12.06
N GLY A 219 14.26 6.98 -12.54
CA GLY A 219 13.77 8.23 -13.14
C GLY A 219 13.20 9.25 -12.17
N LEU A 220 13.11 8.96 -10.87
CA LEU A 220 12.55 9.87 -9.88
C LEU A 220 13.43 11.10 -9.63
N ASN A 221 12.82 12.20 -9.23
CA ASN A 221 13.53 13.35 -8.67
C ASN A 221 13.52 13.24 -7.13
N LEU A 222 14.68 12.85 -6.57
CA LEU A 222 14.94 12.67 -5.15
C LEU A 222 16.03 13.64 -4.68
N SER A 223 16.05 14.85 -5.23
CA SER A 223 17.00 15.89 -4.84
C SER A 223 16.82 16.25 -3.36
N ASN A 224 17.94 16.34 -2.63
CA ASN A 224 18.02 16.67 -1.21
C ASN A 224 17.28 15.67 -0.28
N VAL A 225 16.92 14.50 -0.75
CA VAL A 225 16.29 13.46 0.05
C VAL A 225 17.30 12.79 0.98
N SER A 226 16.86 12.42 2.18
CA SER A 226 17.66 11.65 3.14
C SER A 226 17.44 10.15 2.96
N PHE A 227 18.54 9.43 2.76
CA PHE A 227 18.64 7.98 2.76
C PHE A 227 19.58 7.49 3.88
N ILE A 228 19.76 8.29 4.93
CA ILE A 228 20.69 7.96 6.03
C ILE A 228 20.33 6.58 6.61
N GLY A 229 21.32 5.69 6.68
CA GLY A 229 21.14 4.35 7.25
C GLY A 229 20.17 3.42 6.49
N SER A 230 19.64 3.85 5.34
CA SER A 230 18.70 3.03 4.56
C SER A 230 19.38 1.83 3.88
N ASN A 231 18.63 0.77 3.66
CA ASN A 231 19.07 -0.39 2.89
C ASN A 231 18.58 -0.29 1.45
N LEU A 232 19.43 0.19 0.55
CA LEU A 232 19.22 0.29 -0.91
C LEU A 232 19.93 -0.83 -1.68
N SER A 233 20.31 -1.92 -0.99
CA SER A 233 21.04 -3.00 -1.66
C SER A 233 20.25 -3.57 -2.83
N LYS A 234 20.90 -3.66 -4.00
CA LYS A 234 20.29 -4.08 -5.28
C LYS A 234 19.13 -3.20 -5.77
N ALA A 235 18.91 -2.03 -5.19
CA ALA A 235 17.90 -1.09 -5.68
C ALA A 235 18.22 -0.60 -7.08
N VAL A 236 17.21 -0.25 -7.87
CA VAL A 236 17.32 0.31 -9.22
C VAL A 236 17.08 1.82 -9.15
N LEU A 237 18.13 2.60 -9.35
CA LEU A 237 18.19 4.07 -9.29
C LEU A 237 18.59 4.68 -10.65
N ARG A 238 18.25 3.99 -11.74
CA ARG A 238 18.65 4.41 -13.10
C ARG A 238 18.06 5.76 -13.47
N GLY A 239 18.90 6.69 -13.92
CA GLY A 239 18.47 8.02 -14.36
C GLY A 239 17.79 8.85 -13.27
N THR A 240 17.92 8.48 -12.01
CA THR A 240 17.36 9.21 -10.86
C THR A 240 18.11 10.52 -10.64
N VAL A 241 17.40 11.61 -10.31
CA VAL A 241 18.01 12.87 -9.90
C VAL A 241 18.18 12.86 -8.37
N LEU A 242 19.44 12.78 -7.92
CA LEU A 242 19.85 12.62 -6.52
C LEU A 242 20.74 13.79 -6.05
N ARG A 243 20.55 14.98 -6.62
CA ARG A 243 21.36 16.16 -6.30
C ARG A 243 21.25 16.52 -4.82
N GLY A 244 22.39 16.61 -4.14
CA GLY A 244 22.44 16.92 -2.71
C GLY A 244 21.78 15.88 -1.80
N ALA A 245 21.44 14.69 -2.30
CA ALA A 245 20.89 13.62 -1.48
C ALA A 245 21.92 13.10 -0.47
N CYS A 246 21.44 12.67 0.70
CA CYS A 246 22.30 12.19 1.79
C CYS A 246 22.20 10.67 1.93
N PHE A 247 23.32 9.96 1.71
CA PHE A 247 23.44 8.51 1.80
C PHE A 247 24.36 8.05 2.93
N ASN A 248 24.59 8.90 3.95
CA ASN A 248 25.47 8.52 5.06
C ASN A 248 25.04 7.18 5.67
N ALA A 249 26.00 6.26 5.81
CA ALA A 249 25.77 4.91 6.33
C ALA A 249 24.71 4.09 5.56
N ALA A 250 24.27 4.50 4.36
CA ALA A 250 23.34 3.73 3.55
C ALA A 250 24.03 2.49 2.94
N ASN A 251 23.28 1.41 2.76
CA ASN A 251 23.74 0.23 2.06
C ASN A 251 23.32 0.28 0.58
N LEU A 252 24.27 0.60 -0.31
CA LEU A 252 24.09 0.63 -1.77
C LEU A 252 24.74 -0.59 -2.45
N TRP A 253 24.99 -1.69 -1.71
CA TRP A 253 25.62 -2.88 -2.27
C TRP A 253 24.87 -3.35 -3.52
N ASN A 254 25.62 -3.46 -4.64
CA ASN A 254 25.08 -3.89 -5.94
C ASN A 254 23.86 -3.06 -6.44
N ALA A 255 23.70 -1.81 -5.99
CA ALA A 255 22.69 -0.90 -6.51
C ALA A 255 23.04 -0.45 -7.94
N ASP A 256 22.01 -0.18 -8.75
CA ASP A 256 22.17 0.30 -10.11
C ASP A 256 21.85 1.80 -10.22
N LEU A 257 22.90 2.61 -10.23
CA LEU A 257 22.85 4.07 -10.38
C LEU A 257 23.20 4.53 -11.80
N THR A 258 23.02 3.65 -12.79
CA THR A 258 23.35 3.99 -14.19
C THR A 258 22.67 5.29 -14.62
N GLY A 259 23.46 6.27 -15.07
CA GLY A 259 22.96 7.57 -15.53
C GLY A 259 22.34 8.46 -14.45
N ALA A 260 22.46 8.13 -13.17
CA ALA A 260 21.95 8.96 -12.08
C ALA A 260 22.73 10.28 -11.93
N ASP A 261 22.05 11.35 -11.50
CA ASP A 261 22.68 12.64 -11.19
C ASP A 261 22.83 12.80 -9.66
N LEU A 262 24.03 12.52 -9.18
CA LEU A 262 24.42 12.61 -7.77
C LEU A 262 25.23 13.91 -7.48
N THR A 263 25.04 14.96 -8.26
CA THR A 263 25.78 16.21 -8.07
C THR A 263 25.64 16.71 -6.63
N GLY A 264 26.76 16.83 -5.91
CA GLY A 264 26.80 17.30 -4.54
C GLY A 264 26.16 16.37 -3.50
N ALA A 265 25.89 15.10 -3.86
CA ALA A 265 25.38 14.11 -2.90
C ALA A 265 26.46 13.72 -1.88
N ASP A 266 26.03 13.38 -0.65
CA ASP A 266 26.91 12.86 0.39
C ASP A 266 26.79 11.34 0.50
N LEU A 267 27.83 10.64 0.08
CA LEU A 267 27.94 9.17 0.09
C LEU A 267 28.93 8.67 1.17
N THR A 268 29.32 9.54 2.12
CA THR A 268 30.29 9.17 3.15
C THR A 268 29.74 8.07 4.06
N GLY A 269 30.57 7.05 4.31
CA GLY A 269 30.16 5.88 5.11
C GLY A 269 29.19 4.93 4.41
N ALA A 270 28.80 5.18 3.16
CA ALA A 270 27.93 4.29 2.41
C ALA A 270 28.67 3.03 1.94
N ASP A 271 27.99 1.88 1.96
CA ASP A 271 28.49 0.65 1.34
C ASP A 271 28.20 0.67 -0.17
N LEU A 272 29.20 1.01 -0.96
CA LEU A 272 29.12 1.14 -2.42
C LEU A 272 29.58 -0.12 -3.17
N ARG A 273 29.93 -1.20 -2.48
CA ARG A 273 30.50 -2.39 -3.10
C ARG A 273 29.62 -2.94 -4.20
N CYS A 274 30.21 -3.21 -5.36
CA CYS A 274 29.52 -3.70 -6.56
C CYS A 274 28.47 -2.74 -7.15
N ALA A 275 28.29 -1.53 -6.63
CA ALA A 275 27.38 -0.56 -7.21
C ALA A 275 27.78 -0.15 -8.62
N ASN A 276 26.80 0.12 -9.47
CA ASN A 276 26.99 0.51 -10.85
C ASN A 276 26.71 2.01 -11.06
N PHE A 277 27.75 2.80 -11.31
CA PHE A 277 27.70 4.23 -11.60
C PHE A 277 27.96 4.54 -13.08
N ASP A 278 27.79 3.58 -13.99
CA ASP A 278 28.05 3.82 -15.42
C ASP A 278 27.20 5.01 -15.92
N GLY A 279 27.82 6.02 -16.50
CA GLY A 279 27.18 7.25 -17.00
C GLY A 279 26.64 8.19 -15.91
N ALA A 280 26.85 7.89 -14.63
CA ALA A 280 26.39 8.75 -13.53
C ALA A 280 27.23 10.04 -13.41
N ASN A 281 26.65 11.09 -12.82
CA ASN A 281 27.28 12.34 -12.50
C ASN A 281 27.47 12.50 -11.00
N LEU A 282 28.72 12.38 -10.50
CA LEU A 282 29.07 12.57 -9.08
C LEU A 282 29.81 13.91 -8.86
N LYS A 283 29.72 14.88 -9.78
CA LYS A 283 30.41 16.16 -9.59
C LYS A 283 30.07 16.78 -8.23
N TYR A 284 31.11 17.14 -7.47
CA TYR A 284 31.01 17.68 -6.11
C TYR A 284 30.41 16.73 -5.06
N ALA A 285 30.23 15.46 -5.37
CA ALA A 285 29.78 14.48 -4.36
C ALA A 285 30.89 14.21 -3.33
N GLU A 286 30.49 13.95 -2.09
CA GLU A 286 31.39 13.53 -1.02
C GLU A 286 31.43 12.00 -0.97
N VAL A 287 32.64 11.40 -1.02
CA VAL A 287 32.86 9.95 -1.06
C VAL A 287 34.08 9.57 -0.24
N ASP A 288 34.10 8.37 0.32
CA ASP A 288 35.24 7.88 1.08
C ASP A 288 36.46 7.59 0.21
N VAL A 289 37.63 7.59 0.82
CA VAL A 289 38.90 7.26 0.13
C VAL A 289 38.84 5.80 -0.37
N GLY A 290 39.17 5.62 -1.67
CA GLY A 290 39.26 4.28 -2.26
C GLY A 290 37.92 3.69 -2.79
N TRP A 291 36.79 4.39 -2.64
CA TRP A 291 35.49 3.96 -3.16
C TRP A 291 35.48 3.43 -4.59
N MET A 292 36.26 4.03 -5.49
CA MET A 292 36.37 3.64 -6.91
C MET A 292 36.86 2.19 -7.12
N ASN A 293 37.46 1.56 -6.13
CA ASN A 293 38.02 0.21 -6.31
C ASN A 293 36.91 -0.87 -6.27
N GLU A 294 35.74 -0.53 -5.77
CA GLU A 294 34.67 -1.48 -5.44
C GLU A 294 33.45 -1.34 -6.36
N VAL A 295 33.46 -0.35 -7.26
CA VAL A 295 32.30 0.05 -8.08
C VAL A 295 32.57 -0.07 -9.58
N ARG A 296 31.49 -0.07 -10.37
CA ARG A 296 31.56 0.12 -11.82
C ARG A 296 31.45 1.61 -12.15
N ILE A 297 32.40 2.12 -12.97
CA ILE A 297 32.51 3.51 -13.41
C ILE A 297 32.96 3.56 -14.87
N CYS A 298 32.00 3.62 -15.79
CA CYS A 298 32.24 3.83 -17.21
C CYS A 298 31.50 5.09 -17.66
N GLN A 299 32.22 6.04 -18.31
CA GLN A 299 31.67 7.35 -18.66
C GLN A 299 31.08 8.12 -17.46
N THR A 300 31.64 7.89 -16.29
CA THR A 300 31.17 8.46 -15.03
C THR A 300 31.91 9.78 -14.76
N VAL A 301 31.16 10.85 -14.46
CA VAL A 301 31.73 12.11 -13.99
C VAL A 301 32.09 11.96 -12.51
N LEU A 302 33.34 12.07 -12.18
CA LEU A 302 33.89 11.95 -10.82
C LEU A 302 33.65 13.23 -10.01
N PRO A 303 33.84 13.21 -8.66
CA PRO A 303 33.66 14.37 -7.80
C PRO A 303 34.48 15.62 -8.22
N ASP A 304 35.68 15.46 -8.80
CA ASP A 304 36.53 16.52 -9.32
C ASP A 304 36.11 17.05 -10.70
N GLY A 305 35.07 16.44 -11.30
CA GLY A 305 34.53 16.77 -12.61
C GLY A 305 35.23 16.04 -13.78
N ASN A 306 36.24 15.20 -13.54
CA ASN A 306 36.87 14.38 -14.56
C ASN A 306 35.96 13.19 -14.94
N ILE A 307 36.11 12.69 -16.19
CA ILE A 307 35.39 11.51 -16.65
C ILE A 307 36.23 10.26 -16.46
N SER A 308 35.69 9.25 -15.80
CA SER A 308 36.34 7.95 -15.67
C SER A 308 35.72 6.93 -16.63
N ASN A 309 36.60 6.18 -17.29
CA ASN A 309 36.26 5.04 -18.15
C ASN A 309 36.90 3.74 -17.62
N ARG A 310 37.21 3.69 -16.32
CA ARG A 310 38.05 2.64 -15.71
C ARG A 310 37.49 1.23 -15.90
N THR A 311 36.16 1.06 -15.87
CA THR A 311 35.51 -0.24 -15.97
C THR A 311 34.71 -0.42 -17.26
N CYS A 312 34.89 0.46 -18.26
CA CYS A 312 34.28 0.24 -19.56
C CYS A 312 34.76 -1.09 -20.14
N ARG A 313 33.85 -1.93 -20.57
CA ARG A 313 34.22 -3.11 -21.36
C ARG A 313 34.65 -2.63 -22.75
N ALA A 314 35.76 -3.17 -23.27
CA ALA A 314 36.21 -2.96 -24.64
C ALA A 314 35.25 -3.58 -25.64
#